data_d2fccd42ef13e426bf48bde464a95d70
#
_entry.id   d2fccd42ef13e426bf48bde464a95d70
#
_cell.length_a   1.000
_cell.length_b   1.000
_cell.length_c   1.000
_cell.angle_alpha   90.00
_cell.angle_beta   90.00
_cell.angle_gamma   90.00
#
_symmetry.space_group_name_H-M   'P 1'
#
loop_
_entity.id
_entity.type
_entity.pdbx_description
1 polymer ?
#
loop_
_entity_poly.entity_id
_entity_poly.type
_entity_poly.pdbx_seq_one_letter_code
_entity_poly.pdbx_strand_id
1 'polypeptide(L)'
;MRKWRYVILGAVVLVLLYLLLWPVPIDPLGWTPPEDPGLTGPYAVNNILTGSDLYPLAGGYGPEDTVIGPDGLIYTGLADGSVVRFSPDNGGTLEAIVNTGGRPLGLEFDGNRLYIADAFMGLVYVDNATATSGHHVQLATDEVNGEKMIFVDDVDVASNGTVWFTDASTRFDQHDYVLDITESRPSGRLLSWDPDTGETTVHVEELGFANGVALGPGEDYVLVNETMRYRIRRYWLTGEKAGQSDIFVDNLPGFPDNLSYNGEDLFWVALVYPRDRTIDGIMPRPFLRKIIMRLPEALRVSEPDPLALVIALDHNGDVVHNLQDHSGHYHTVTSVNEADGYLWLGSLIQPHAARIPVPQAN
;
A
#
# COMPACT_ATOMS: atom_id res chain seq x y z
N MET A 1 57.45 -4.75 5.36
CA MET A 1 56.42 -3.90 6.03
C MET A 1 55.99 -2.69 5.21
N ARG A 2 56.87 -1.92 4.58
CA ARG A 2 56.53 -0.67 3.84
C ARG A 2 55.66 -0.92 2.57
N LYS A 3 55.90 -2.00 1.80
CA LYS A 3 55.11 -2.35 0.62
C LYS A 3 53.65 -2.70 0.95
N TRP A 4 53.40 -3.43 2.02
CA TRP A 4 52.05 -3.76 2.45
C TRP A 4 51.21 -2.56 2.85
N ARG A 5 51.82 -1.49 3.42
CA ARG A 5 51.13 -0.24 3.72
C ARG A 5 50.60 0.46 2.46
N TYR A 6 51.38 0.47 1.36
CA TYR A 6 50.92 1.03 0.11
C TYR A 6 49.79 0.21 -0.56
N VAL A 7 49.86 -1.12 -0.44
CA VAL A 7 48.79 -1.99 -0.94
C VAL A 7 47.49 -1.75 -0.16
N ILE A 8 47.57 -1.72 1.17
CA ILE A 8 46.39 -1.42 2.02
C ILE A 8 45.82 -0.02 1.71
N LEU A 9 46.72 0.99 1.60
CA LEU A 9 46.26 2.36 1.28
C LEU A 9 45.59 2.39 -0.11
N GLY A 10 46.16 1.71 -1.11
CA GLY A 10 45.55 1.61 -2.43
C GLY A 10 44.18 0.93 -2.40
N ALA A 11 44.03 -0.15 -1.64
CA ALA A 11 42.74 -0.82 -1.48
C ALA A 11 41.70 0.08 -0.79
N VAL A 12 42.07 0.80 0.25
CA VAL A 12 41.20 1.76 0.93
C VAL A 12 40.75 2.86 -0.02
N VAL A 13 41.66 3.41 -0.81
CA VAL A 13 41.34 4.44 -1.82
C VAL A 13 40.37 3.91 -2.86
N LEU A 14 40.55 2.68 -3.35
CA LEU A 14 39.64 2.06 -4.32
C LEU A 14 38.23 1.86 -3.74
N VAL A 15 38.15 1.39 -2.49
CA VAL A 15 36.86 1.24 -1.77
C VAL A 15 36.17 2.60 -1.61
N LEU A 16 36.92 3.62 -1.22
CA LEU A 16 36.36 4.97 -1.09
C LEU A 16 35.88 5.52 -2.45
N LEU A 17 36.65 5.34 -3.51
CA LEU A 17 36.24 5.74 -4.86
C LEU A 17 34.97 5.00 -5.29
N TYR A 18 34.87 3.70 -5.01
CA TYR A 18 33.65 2.93 -5.27
C TYR A 18 32.46 3.50 -4.51
N LEU A 19 32.58 3.66 -3.18
CA LEU A 19 31.50 4.17 -2.31
C LEU A 19 31.08 5.61 -2.66
N LEU A 20 31.96 6.42 -3.22
CA LEU A 20 31.67 7.81 -3.54
C LEU A 20 31.19 8.03 -4.97
N LEU A 21 31.68 7.24 -5.94
CA LEU A 21 31.53 7.56 -7.36
C LEU A 21 30.80 6.51 -8.18
N TRP A 22 30.68 5.26 -7.70
CA TRP A 22 30.01 4.22 -8.50
C TRP A 22 28.54 4.61 -8.77
N PRO A 23 28.03 4.43 -10.00
CA PRO A 23 26.64 4.71 -10.31
C PRO A 23 25.67 3.90 -9.44
N VAL A 24 24.55 4.51 -9.10
CA VAL A 24 23.43 3.85 -8.38
C VAL A 24 22.12 4.10 -9.15
N PRO A 25 21.14 3.22 -9.04
CA PRO A 25 19.88 3.33 -9.80
C PRO A 25 18.94 4.45 -9.29
N ILE A 26 19.29 5.15 -8.22
CA ILE A 26 18.45 6.17 -7.57
C ILE A 26 19.03 7.57 -7.73
N ASP A 27 18.14 8.56 -7.84
CA ASP A 27 18.45 9.99 -7.75
C ASP A 27 17.70 10.66 -6.59
N PRO A 28 18.18 10.48 -5.35
CA PRO A 28 17.46 10.82 -4.14
C PRO A 28 17.15 12.30 -4.02
N LEU A 29 15.90 12.62 -3.67
CA LEU A 29 15.47 13.96 -3.28
C LEU A 29 15.53 14.10 -1.76
N GLY A 30 16.14 15.20 -1.27
CA GLY A 30 16.19 15.49 0.17
C GLY A 30 14.81 15.84 0.70
N TRP A 31 14.36 15.13 1.73
CA TRP A 31 13.14 15.42 2.46
C TRP A 31 13.42 15.28 3.96
N THR A 32 12.91 16.21 4.76
CA THR A 32 13.02 16.17 6.21
C THR A 32 11.69 15.72 6.79
N PRO A 33 11.60 14.46 7.29
CA PRO A 33 10.40 13.99 7.97
C PRO A 33 10.08 14.90 9.18
N PRO A 34 8.79 15.09 9.49
CA PRO A 34 8.40 15.68 10.77
C PRO A 34 8.86 14.78 11.93
N GLU A 35 8.91 15.32 13.15
CA GLU A 35 9.29 14.55 14.33
C GLU A 35 8.34 13.36 14.51
N ASP A 36 8.91 12.15 14.65
CA ASP A 36 8.15 10.91 14.82
C ASP A 36 7.29 10.99 16.10
N PRO A 37 5.95 10.85 16.02
CA PRO A 37 5.07 10.86 17.18
C PRO A 37 5.29 9.65 18.08
N GLY A 38 5.90 8.58 17.54
CA GLY A 38 6.07 7.30 18.19
C GLY A 38 4.74 6.62 18.49
N LEU A 39 4.81 5.45 19.11
CA LEU A 39 3.63 4.71 19.55
C LEU A 39 3.16 5.22 20.92
N THR A 40 2.68 6.47 20.95
CA THR A 40 2.25 7.18 22.15
C THR A 40 0.94 7.94 21.92
N GLY A 41 0.27 8.39 22.97
CA GLY A 41 -1.00 9.13 22.86
C GLY A 41 -2.06 8.29 22.14
N PRO A 42 -2.64 8.78 21.03
CA PRO A 42 -3.65 8.02 20.28
C PRO A 42 -3.08 6.74 19.66
N TYR A 43 -1.77 6.64 19.50
CA TYR A 43 -1.07 5.47 18.97
C TYR A 43 -0.46 4.57 20.06
N ALA A 44 -0.86 4.73 21.33
CA ALA A 44 -0.27 3.99 22.45
C ALA A 44 -0.28 2.47 22.21
N VAL A 45 0.82 1.83 22.60
CA VAL A 45 1.06 0.38 22.42
C VAL A 45 -0.07 -0.45 23.01
N ASN A 46 -0.53 -1.43 22.24
CA ASN A 46 -1.51 -2.44 22.67
C ASN A 46 -1.26 -3.77 21.92
N ASN A 47 -2.11 -4.77 22.14
CA ASN A 47 -2.03 -6.08 21.50
C ASN A 47 -3.43 -6.57 21.06
N ILE A 48 -4.27 -5.68 20.59
CA ILE A 48 -5.66 -6.01 20.22
C ILE A 48 -5.70 -7.00 19.06
N LEU A 49 -4.80 -6.85 18.07
CA LEU A 49 -4.74 -7.71 16.87
C LEU A 49 -4.19 -9.12 17.15
N THR A 50 -3.60 -9.38 18.31
CA THR A 50 -3.03 -10.72 18.65
C THR A 50 -4.08 -11.85 18.61
N GLY A 51 -5.36 -11.52 18.74
CA GLY A 51 -6.46 -12.47 18.71
C GLY A 51 -7.07 -12.72 17.34
N SER A 52 -6.40 -12.32 16.25
CA SER A 52 -6.92 -12.49 14.88
C SER A 52 -7.05 -13.97 14.50
N ASP A 53 -8.19 -14.32 13.88
CA ASP A 53 -8.38 -15.61 13.20
C ASP A 53 -7.60 -15.63 11.89
N LEU A 54 -6.83 -16.69 11.64
CA LEU A 54 -6.03 -16.83 10.42
C LEU A 54 -6.68 -17.78 9.41
N TYR A 55 -6.71 -17.37 8.14
CA TYR A 55 -7.25 -18.12 7.01
C TYR A 55 -6.12 -18.53 6.05
N PRO A 56 -5.70 -19.83 6.06
CA PRO A 56 -4.58 -20.31 5.24
C PRO A 56 -4.88 -20.22 3.74
N LEU A 57 -3.90 -19.78 2.96
CA LEU A 57 -4.00 -19.57 1.51
C LEU A 57 -3.43 -20.73 0.68
N ALA A 58 -3.46 -21.97 1.21
CA ALA A 58 -3.10 -23.21 0.52
C ALA A 58 -1.72 -23.19 -0.19
N GLY A 59 -0.75 -22.48 0.36
CA GLY A 59 0.60 -22.31 -0.18
C GLY A 59 0.82 -21.03 -0.95
N GLY A 60 -0.24 -20.25 -1.21
CA GLY A 60 -0.13 -18.84 -1.62
C GLY A 60 0.33 -17.95 -0.46
N TYR A 61 0.78 -16.73 -0.78
CA TYR A 61 1.19 -15.75 0.22
C TYR A 61 0.94 -14.33 -0.30
N GLY A 62 1.03 -13.38 0.61
CA GLY A 62 0.86 -11.97 0.33
C GLY A 62 -0.55 -11.62 -0.14
N PRO A 63 -1.60 -11.91 0.67
CA PRO A 63 -2.94 -11.42 0.42
C PRO A 63 -2.95 -9.92 0.67
N GLU A 64 -2.54 -9.16 -0.31
CA GLU A 64 -2.24 -7.74 -0.12
C GLU A 64 -3.49 -6.97 0.26
N ASP A 65 -4.61 -7.21 -0.42
CA ASP A 65 -5.91 -6.69 -0.06
C ASP A 65 -6.94 -7.82 0.11
N THR A 66 -8.01 -7.52 0.87
CA THR A 66 -9.12 -8.45 1.13
C THR A 66 -10.44 -7.72 1.02
N VAL A 67 -11.29 -8.10 0.07
CA VAL A 67 -12.61 -7.49 -0.11
C VAL A 67 -13.72 -8.52 0.02
N ILE A 68 -14.89 -8.12 0.56
CA ILE A 68 -16.06 -8.99 0.61
C ILE A 68 -16.86 -8.84 -0.70
N GLY A 69 -17.09 -9.98 -1.37
CA GLY A 69 -17.93 -10.00 -2.56
C GLY A 69 -19.43 -9.95 -2.22
N PRO A 70 -20.28 -9.59 -3.19
CA PRO A 70 -21.72 -9.58 -3.00
C PRO A 70 -22.33 -10.98 -2.75
N ASP A 71 -21.54 -12.04 -2.93
CA ASP A 71 -21.87 -13.41 -2.57
C ASP A 71 -21.49 -13.78 -1.11
N GLY A 72 -20.96 -12.84 -0.35
CA GLY A 72 -20.51 -13.01 1.04
C GLY A 72 -19.20 -13.79 1.17
N LEU A 73 -18.47 -14.01 0.08
CA LEU A 73 -17.13 -14.59 0.11
C LEU A 73 -16.07 -13.52 0.19
N ILE A 74 -14.92 -13.88 0.76
CA ILE A 74 -13.74 -13.01 0.83
C ILE A 74 -12.88 -13.27 -0.39
N TYR A 75 -12.50 -12.19 -1.07
CA TYR A 75 -11.62 -12.20 -2.23
C TYR A 75 -10.27 -11.57 -1.85
N THR A 76 -9.19 -12.10 -2.41
CA THR A 76 -7.85 -11.55 -2.20
C THR A 76 -6.93 -11.86 -3.37
N GLY A 77 -6.00 -10.93 -3.64
CA GLY A 77 -4.92 -11.08 -4.60
C GLY A 77 -3.68 -11.69 -3.95
N LEU A 78 -3.00 -12.61 -4.64
CA LEU A 78 -1.80 -13.29 -4.14
C LEU A 78 -0.54 -12.87 -4.93
N ALA A 79 0.62 -13.09 -4.32
CA ALA A 79 1.91 -12.72 -4.89
C ALA A 79 2.25 -13.42 -6.23
N ASP A 80 1.61 -14.54 -6.55
CA ASP A 80 1.78 -15.28 -7.79
C ASP A 80 0.84 -14.84 -8.94
N GLY A 81 0.08 -13.75 -8.74
CA GLY A 81 -0.89 -13.21 -9.67
C GLY A 81 -2.29 -13.83 -9.55
N SER A 82 -2.48 -14.80 -8.67
CA SER A 82 -3.78 -15.42 -8.47
C SER A 82 -4.71 -14.51 -7.69
N VAL A 83 -5.97 -14.43 -8.11
CA VAL A 83 -7.08 -13.93 -7.30
C VAL A 83 -7.89 -15.12 -6.84
N VAL A 84 -8.10 -15.22 -5.55
CA VAL A 84 -8.77 -16.32 -4.89
C VAL A 84 -9.93 -15.83 -4.05
N ARG A 85 -10.92 -16.70 -3.78
CA ARG A 85 -11.98 -16.44 -2.82
C ARG A 85 -12.17 -17.61 -1.85
N PHE A 86 -12.71 -17.31 -0.68
CA PHE A 86 -13.02 -18.33 0.34
C PHE A 86 -14.18 -17.88 1.22
N SER A 87 -14.86 -18.87 1.83
CA SER A 87 -15.91 -18.60 2.81
C SER A 87 -15.32 -18.44 4.22
N PRO A 88 -15.72 -17.41 4.98
CA PRO A 88 -15.33 -17.27 6.37
C PRO A 88 -15.82 -18.40 7.27
N ASP A 89 -16.90 -19.11 6.89
CA ASP A 89 -17.59 -20.08 7.73
C ASP A 89 -17.10 -21.52 7.57
N ASN A 90 -16.49 -21.86 6.43
CA ASN A 90 -16.14 -23.24 6.07
C ASN A 90 -14.65 -23.59 6.24
N GLY A 91 -13.93 -22.90 7.13
CA GLY A 91 -12.53 -23.17 7.40
C GLY A 91 -11.61 -22.84 6.20
N GLY A 92 -12.07 -21.95 5.31
CA GLY A 92 -11.24 -21.40 4.26
C GLY A 92 -10.96 -22.33 3.07
N THR A 93 -11.97 -23.07 2.55
CA THR A 93 -11.78 -23.72 1.24
C THR A 93 -11.54 -22.67 0.18
N LEU A 94 -10.32 -22.66 -0.36
CA LEU A 94 -9.85 -21.67 -1.31
C LEU A 94 -10.32 -22.05 -2.73
N GLU A 95 -10.91 -21.10 -3.44
CA GLU A 95 -11.28 -21.23 -4.86
C GLU A 95 -10.53 -20.18 -5.68
N ALA A 96 -9.80 -20.63 -6.71
CA ALA A 96 -9.13 -19.73 -7.64
C ALA A 96 -10.15 -19.15 -8.62
N ILE A 97 -10.16 -17.84 -8.80
CA ILE A 97 -11.03 -17.11 -9.73
C ILE A 97 -10.31 -16.89 -11.05
N VAL A 98 -9.21 -16.18 -11.02
CA VAL A 98 -8.35 -15.88 -12.17
C VAL A 98 -6.89 -15.82 -11.74
N ASN A 99 -6.00 -15.77 -12.73
CA ASN A 99 -4.64 -15.29 -12.54
C ASN A 99 -4.43 -14.12 -13.50
N THR A 100 -4.04 -12.95 -12.98
CA THR A 100 -3.85 -11.73 -13.77
C THR A 100 -2.60 -11.79 -14.64
N GLY A 101 -1.65 -12.63 -14.28
CA GLY A 101 -0.31 -12.67 -14.86
C GLY A 101 0.62 -11.58 -14.33
N GLY A 102 0.16 -10.77 -13.38
CA GLY A 102 0.89 -9.70 -12.72
C GLY A 102 0.96 -9.89 -11.21
N ARG A 103 0.69 -8.81 -10.48
CA ARG A 103 0.58 -8.78 -9.02
C ARG A 103 -0.68 -7.98 -8.63
N PRO A 104 -1.81 -8.66 -8.41
CA PRO A 104 -3.02 -8.02 -7.88
C PRO A 104 -2.74 -7.49 -6.47
N LEU A 105 -3.00 -6.20 -6.29
CA LEU A 105 -2.88 -5.47 -5.04
C LEU A 105 -4.28 -5.08 -4.57
N GLY A 106 -4.75 -3.85 -4.79
CA GLY A 106 -6.08 -3.41 -4.40
C GLY A 106 -7.20 -4.09 -5.18
N LEU A 107 -8.31 -4.35 -4.52
CA LEU A 107 -9.50 -5.01 -5.04
C LEU A 107 -10.76 -4.25 -4.65
N GLU A 108 -11.70 -4.04 -5.60
CA GLU A 108 -12.98 -3.41 -5.28
C GLU A 108 -14.11 -3.96 -6.15
N PHE A 109 -15.30 -4.12 -5.57
CA PHE A 109 -16.47 -4.59 -6.27
C PHE A 109 -17.40 -3.44 -6.71
N ASP A 110 -17.83 -3.49 -7.98
CA ASP A 110 -19.01 -2.77 -8.46
C ASP A 110 -20.06 -3.79 -8.91
N GLY A 111 -21.06 -4.01 -8.08
CA GLY A 111 -22.03 -5.08 -8.28
C GLY A 111 -21.33 -6.45 -8.33
N ASN A 112 -21.36 -7.11 -9.50
CA ASN A 112 -20.69 -8.41 -9.70
C ASN A 112 -19.36 -8.29 -10.45
N ARG A 113 -18.92 -7.09 -10.79
CA ARG A 113 -17.61 -6.83 -11.39
C ARG A 113 -16.59 -6.61 -10.30
N LEU A 114 -15.46 -7.31 -10.37
CA LEU A 114 -14.31 -7.11 -9.52
C LEU A 114 -13.27 -6.30 -10.27
N TYR A 115 -13.00 -5.08 -9.84
CA TYR A 115 -11.84 -4.31 -10.27
C TYR A 115 -10.60 -4.74 -9.48
N ILE A 116 -9.47 -4.68 -10.14
CA ILE A 116 -8.18 -5.13 -9.61
C ILE A 116 -7.13 -4.11 -10.03
N ALA A 117 -6.54 -3.45 -9.07
CA ALA A 117 -5.31 -2.70 -9.26
C ALA A 117 -4.15 -3.71 -9.32
N ASP A 118 -3.56 -3.88 -10.49
CA ASP A 118 -2.45 -4.83 -10.69
C ASP A 118 -1.16 -4.07 -10.99
N ALA A 119 -0.14 -4.29 -10.17
CA ALA A 119 1.10 -3.56 -10.23
C ALA A 119 1.80 -3.61 -11.60
N PHE A 120 1.59 -4.67 -12.39
CA PHE A 120 2.27 -4.86 -13.68
C PHE A 120 1.33 -4.79 -14.89
N MET A 121 0.03 -5.08 -14.66
CA MET A 121 -0.97 -5.15 -15.71
C MET A 121 -1.76 -3.85 -15.86
N GLY A 122 -1.70 -2.95 -14.86
CA GLY A 122 -2.54 -1.75 -14.81
C GLY A 122 -3.86 -1.99 -14.07
N LEU A 123 -4.87 -1.18 -14.35
CA LEU A 123 -6.22 -1.42 -13.85
C LEU A 123 -6.89 -2.48 -14.74
N VAL A 124 -7.25 -3.61 -14.15
CA VAL A 124 -7.96 -4.71 -14.83
C VAL A 124 -9.26 -5.03 -14.10
N TYR A 125 -10.13 -5.82 -14.71
CA TYR A 125 -11.37 -6.26 -14.07
C TYR A 125 -11.81 -7.64 -14.52
N VAL A 126 -12.72 -8.24 -13.72
CA VAL A 126 -13.38 -9.51 -13.99
C VAL A 126 -14.87 -9.32 -13.90
N ASP A 127 -15.59 -9.50 -15.02
CA ASP A 127 -17.05 -9.51 -15.04
C ASP A 127 -17.60 -10.79 -14.40
N ASN A 128 -18.72 -10.65 -13.68
CA ASN A 128 -19.39 -11.77 -13.00
C ASN A 128 -18.43 -12.58 -12.11
N ALA A 129 -17.58 -11.89 -11.37
CA ALA A 129 -16.56 -12.51 -10.51
C ALA A 129 -17.15 -13.47 -9.45
N THR A 130 -18.42 -13.30 -9.09
CA THR A 130 -19.16 -14.20 -8.18
C THR A 130 -19.66 -15.49 -8.81
N ALA A 131 -19.59 -15.64 -10.14
CA ALA A 131 -19.95 -16.87 -10.81
C ALA A 131 -19.05 -18.05 -10.38
N THR A 132 -19.45 -19.28 -10.73
CA THR A 132 -18.65 -20.48 -10.40
C THR A 132 -17.59 -20.82 -11.45
N SER A 133 -17.61 -20.16 -12.59
CA SER A 133 -16.65 -20.37 -13.70
C SER A 133 -16.83 -19.32 -14.79
N GLY A 134 -15.91 -19.34 -15.77
CA GLY A 134 -15.98 -18.47 -16.94
C GLY A 134 -15.35 -17.10 -16.74
N HIS A 135 -14.49 -16.98 -15.71
CA HIS A 135 -13.82 -15.75 -15.39
C HIS A 135 -12.70 -15.43 -16.38
N HIS A 136 -12.62 -14.19 -16.80
CA HIS A 136 -11.56 -13.70 -17.68
C HIS A 136 -11.13 -12.31 -17.21
N VAL A 137 -9.83 -12.11 -17.12
CA VAL A 137 -9.25 -10.79 -16.85
C VAL A 137 -9.41 -9.91 -18.10
N GLN A 138 -9.92 -8.72 -17.92
CA GLN A 138 -10.07 -7.69 -18.94
C GLN A 138 -9.27 -6.46 -18.55
N LEU A 139 -8.61 -5.84 -19.51
CA LEU A 139 -7.88 -4.60 -19.30
C LEU A 139 -8.87 -3.42 -19.32
N ALA A 140 -8.88 -2.62 -18.26
CA ALA A 140 -9.54 -1.33 -18.24
C ALA A 140 -8.59 -0.26 -18.83
N THR A 141 -7.42 -0.10 -18.20
CA THR A 141 -6.39 0.83 -18.66
C THR A 141 -5.02 0.46 -18.08
N ASP A 142 -3.97 0.62 -18.89
CA ASP A 142 -2.57 0.47 -18.44
C ASP A 142 -1.68 1.66 -18.84
N GLU A 143 -2.30 2.70 -19.42
CA GLU A 143 -1.60 3.92 -19.83
C GLU A 143 -2.43 5.18 -19.57
N VAL A 144 -1.75 6.31 -19.41
CA VAL A 144 -2.36 7.63 -19.38
C VAL A 144 -1.45 8.63 -20.09
N ASN A 145 -2.03 9.50 -20.93
CA ASN A 145 -1.28 10.49 -21.76
C ASN A 145 -0.19 9.87 -22.66
N GLY A 146 -0.35 8.58 -23.05
CA GLY A 146 0.64 7.84 -23.87
C GLY A 146 1.83 7.31 -23.07
N GLU A 147 1.78 7.37 -21.75
CA GLU A 147 2.78 6.78 -20.85
C GLU A 147 2.17 5.59 -20.10
N LYS A 148 2.88 4.46 -20.11
CA LYS A 148 2.47 3.25 -19.40
C LYS A 148 2.55 3.48 -17.89
N MET A 149 1.51 3.06 -17.17
CA MET A 149 1.56 2.93 -15.72
C MET A 149 2.35 1.67 -15.36
N ILE A 150 3.21 1.77 -14.35
CA ILE A 150 4.13 0.69 -13.99
C ILE A 150 3.97 0.19 -12.56
N PHE A 151 3.08 0.81 -11.78
CA PHE A 151 2.82 0.41 -10.42
C PHE A 151 1.40 0.84 -9.97
N VAL A 152 0.38 0.32 -10.62
CA VAL A 152 -1.01 0.54 -10.16
C VAL A 152 -1.21 -0.21 -8.86
N ASP A 153 -1.72 0.47 -7.82
CA ASP A 153 -1.62 -0.02 -6.43
C ASP A 153 -2.98 -0.30 -5.80
N ASP A 154 -3.87 0.67 -5.72
CA ASP A 154 -5.17 0.50 -5.07
C ASP A 154 -6.31 1.09 -5.89
N VAL A 155 -7.56 0.69 -5.59
CA VAL A 155 -8.75 1.01 -6.38
C VAL A 155 -9.99 1.16 -5.51
N ASP A 156 -10.83 2.17 -5.81
CA ASP A 156 -12.17 2.35 -5.26
C ASP A 156 -13.15 2.80 -6.34
N VAL A 157 -14.42 2.50 -6.22
CA VAL A 157 -15.43 2.73 -7.25
C VAL A 157 -16.54 3.64 -6.75
N ALA A 158 -16.72 4.78 -7.44
CA ALA A 158 -17.79 5.71 -7.14
C ALA A 158 -19.17 5.19 -7.58
N SER A 159 -20.22 5.67 -6.94
CA SER A 159 -21.62 5.30 -7.22
C SER A 159 -22.07 5.58 -8.67
N ASN A 160 -21.37 6.46 -9.37
CA ASN A 160 -21.61 6.75 -10.78
C ASN A 160 -20.82 5.83 -11.74
N GLY A 161 -20.06 4.85 -11.20
CA GLY A 161 -19.24 3.92 -11.95
C GLY A 161 -17.83 4.41 -12.27
N THR A 162 -17.46 5.65 -11.92
CA THR A 162 -16.06 6.12 -12.07
C THR A 162 -15.14 5.33 -11.14
N VAL A 163 -14.07 4.78 -11.68
CA VAL A 163 -13.09 4.01 -10.94
C VAL A 163 -11.92 4.91 -10.57
N TRP A 164 -11.70 5.10 -9.27
CA TRP A 164 -10.58 5.84 -8.72
C TRP A 164 -9.46 4.87 -8.38
N PHE A 165 -8.23 5.21 -8.74
CA PHE A 165 -7.09 4.32 -8.47
C PHE A 165 -5.80 5.11 -8.36
N THR A 166 -4.79 4.45 -7.82
CA THR A 166 -3.46 5.01 -7.64
C THR A 166 -2.44 4.34 -8.56
N ASP A 167 -1.43 5.08 -8.96
CA ASP A 167 -0.17 4.62 -9.54
C ASP A 167 0.94 5.06 -8.61
N ALA A 168 1.48 4.11 -7.84
CA ALA A 168 2.37 4.39 -6.71
C ALA A 168 3.64 5.11 -7.15
N SER A 169 4.14 4.76 -8.34
CA SER A 169 5.37 5.32 -8.88
C SER A 169 5.40 5.28 -10.40
N THR A 170 5.80 6.40 -11.02
CA THR A 170 6.16 6.47 -12.44
C THR A 170 7.63 6.16 -12.70
N ARG A 171 8.40 5.81 -11.68
CA ARG A 171 9.86 5.64 -11.74
C ARG A 171 10.34 4.22 -11.50
N PHE A 172 9.70 3.51 -10.60
CA PHE A 172 10.05 2.15 -10.20
C PHE A 172 8.79 1.29 -10.20
N ASP A 173 8.91 0.07 -10.66
CA ASP A 173 7.85 -0.92 -10.56
C ASP A 173 7.83 -1.59 -9.16
N GLN A 174 6.89 -2.48 -8.95
CA GLN A 174 6.69 -3.14 -7.66
C GLN A 174 7.91 -3.98 -7.22
N HIS A 175 8.72 -4.51 -8.13
CA HIS A 175 9.94 -5.25 -7.75
C HIS A 175 10.99 -4.32 -7.13
N ASP A 176 10.99 -3.06 -7.52
CA ASP A 176 11.96 -2.05 -7.12
C ASP A 176 11.40 -1.01 -6.13
N TYR A 177 10.26 -1.29 -5.46
CA TYR A 177 9.61 -0.35 -4.53
C TYR A 177 10.55 0.17 -3.43
N VAL A 178 11.50 -0.66 -2.97
CA VAL A 178 12.51 -0.25 -1.98
C VAL A 178 13.44 0.84 -2.54
N LEU A 179 13.69 0.83 -3.85
CA LEU A 179 14.47 1.88 -4.52
C LEU A 179 13.67 3.19 -4.55
N ASP A 180 12.37 3.12 -4.80
CA ASP A 180 11.48 4.29 -4.80
C ASP A 180 11.43 4.95 -3.41
N ILE A 181 11.16 4.15 -2.38
CA ILE A 181 11.18 4.61 -0.97
C ILE A 181 12.54 5.22 -0.62
N THR A 182 13.64 4.57 -1.02
CA THR A 182 14.99 5.06 -0.77
C THR A 182 15.30 6.34 -1.55
N GLU A 183 14.80 6.48 -2.77
CA GLU A 183 14.94 7.69 -3.58
C GLU A 183 14.12 8.84 -3.00
N SER A 184 12.91 8.54 -2.49
CA SER A 184 12.00 9.50 -1.89
C SER A 184 11.70 10.71 -2.78
N ARG A 185 11.56 10.46 -4.08
CA ARG A 185 11.12 11.46 -5.07
C ARG A 185 9.63 11.27 -5.30
N PRO A 186 8.79 12.30 -5.09
CA PRO A 186 7.36 12.18 -5.35
C PRO A 186 7.13 11.91 -6.84
N SER A 187 6.55 10.77 -7.16
CA SER A 187 6.26 10.33 -8.53
C SER A 187 4.93 9.60 -8.66
N GLY A 188 4.25 9.37 -7.54
CA GLY A 188 2.94 8.74 -7.54
C GLY A 188 1.84 9.66 -8.03
N ARG A 189 0.71 9.08 -8.44
CA ARG A 189 -0.44 9.77 -9.02
C ARG A 189 -1.76 9.24 -8.48
N LEU A 190 -2.77 10.14 -8.40
CA LEU A 190 -4.18 9.76 -8.27
C LEU A 190 -4.83 9.90 -9.64
N LEU A 191 -5.53 8.85 -10.07
CA LEU A 191 -6.18 8.77 -11.36
C LEU A 191 -7.65 8.36 -11.22
N SER A 192 -8.42 8.62 -12.27
CA SER A 192 -9.73 7.99 -12.47
C SER A 192 -9.82 7.39 -13.87
N TRP A 193 -10.63 6.35 -13.99
CA TRP A 193 -11.03 5.75 -15.26
C TRP A 193 -12.55 5.75 -15.37
N ASP A 194 -13.05 6.19 -16.53
CA ASP A 194 -14.47 6.21 -16.85
C ASP A 194 -14.82 4.99 -17.74
N PRO A 195 -15.63 4.03 -17.24
CA PRO A 195 -15.99 2.83 -17.99
C PRO A 195 -16.83 3.08 -19.23
N ASP A 196 -17.56 4.20 -19.30
CA ASP A 196 -18.42 4.53 -20.43
C ASP A 196 -17.63 5.08 -21.63
N THR A 197 -16.58 5.83 -21.35
CA THR A 197 -15.73 6.47 -22.38
C THR A 197 -14.40 5.77 -22.58
N GLY A 198 -13.93 5.01 -21.58
CA GLY A 198 -12.59 4.40 -21.54
C GLY A 198 -11.48 5.43 -21.26
N GLU A 199 -11.83 6.66 -20.85
CA GLU A 199 -10.86 7.72 -20.59
C GLU A 199 -10.21 7.57 -19.22
N THR A 200 -8.87 7.69 -19.17
CA THR A 200 -8.08 7.76 -17.94
C THR A 200 -7.64 9.20 -17.71
N THR A 201 -7.91 9.73 -16.53
CA THR A 201 -7.60 11.12 -16.15
C THR A 201 -6.68 11.15 -14.93
N VAL A 202 -5.62 11.97 -14.98
CA VAL A 202 -4.76 12.26 -13.81
C VAL A 202 -5.32 13.47 -13.06
N HIS A 203 -5.52 13.33 -11.76
CA HIS A 203 -6.07 14.38 -10.89
C HIS A 203 -5.02 15.00 -9.97
N VAL A 204 -4.11 14.19 -9.44
CA VAL A 204 -3.01 14.65 -8.59
C VAL A 204 -1.73 13.94 -9.01
N GLU A 205 -0.68 14.73 -9.15
CA GLU A 205 0.68 14.24 -9.43
C GLU A 205 1.62 14.53 -8.26
N GLU A 206 2.83 14.03 -8.34
CA GLU A 206 3.88 14.25 -7.34
C GLU A 206 3.48 13.78 -5.92
N LEU A 207 2.75 12.68 -5.83
CA LEU A 207 2.47 12.00 -4.57
C LEU A 207 3.68 11.19 -4.11
N GLY A 208 3.91 11.16 -2.82
CA GLY A 208 5.04 10.44 -2.23
C GLY A 208 4.74 8.95 -2.05
N PHE A 209 4.74 8.16 -3.11
CA PHE A 209 4.27 6.78 -3.19
C PHE A 209 2.76 6.72 -2.93
N ALA A 210 1.97 6.95 -3.99
CA ALA A 210 0.52 6.93 -3.94
C ALA A 210 0.03 5.49 -3.76
N ASN A 211 -0.35 5.13 -2.55
CA ASN A 211 -0.80 3.79 -2.17
C ASN A 211 -2.33 3.77 -2.08
N GLY A 212 -2.90 3.41 -0.95
CA GLY A 212 -4.33 3.28 -0.75
C GLY A 212 -5.17 4.45 -1.21
N VAL A 213 -6.37 4.18 -1.73
CA VAL A 213 -7.36 5.16 -2.17
C VAL A 213 -8.73 4.83 -1.62
N ALA A 214 -9.47 5.82 -1.09
CA ALA A 214 -10.85 5.62 -0.68
C ALA A 214 -11.70 6.87 -0.91
N LEU A 215 -12.92 6.67 -1.40
CA LEU A 215 -13.95 7.69 -1.49
C LEU A 215 -14.45 8.06 -0.09
N GLY A 216 -14.61 9.35 0.14
CA GLY A 216 -15.17 9.86 1.39
C GLY A 216 -16.69 9.88 1.40
N PRO A 217 -17.27 10.27 2.54
CA PRO A 217 -18.73 10.38 2.70
C PRO A 217 -19.37 11.21 1.60
N GLY A 218 -20.46 10.69 1.03
CA GLY A 218 -21.18 11.34 -0.05
C GLY A 218 -20.38 11.55 -1.33
N GLU A 219 -19.22 10.92 -1.42
CA GLU A 219 -18.26 11.08 -2.53
C GLU A 219 -17.83 12.55 -2.71
N ASP A 220 -17.72 13.29 -1.61
CA ASP A 220 -17.30 14.69 -1.66
C ASP A 220 -15.79 14.84 -1.92
N TYR A 221 -15.03 13.83 -1.64
CA TYR A 221 -13.57 13.79 -1.81
C TYR A 221 -13.04 12.36 -1.92
N VAL A 222 -11.81 12.25 -2.39
CA VAL A 222 -11.01 11.02 -2.38
C VAL A 222 -9.83 11.21 -1.44
N LEU A 223 -9.55 10.22 -0.59
CA LEU A 223 -8.35 10.12 0.21
C LEU A 223 -7.31 9.28 -0.51
N VAL A 224 -6.04 9.66 -0.37
CA VAL A 224 -4.90 8.93 -0.92
C VAL A 224 -3.78 8.86 0.12
N ASN A 225 -3.30 7.66 0.40
CA ASN A 225 -2.14 7.46 1.25
C ASN A 225 -0.85 7.85 0.51
N GLU A 226 -0.03 8.70 1.13
CA GLU A 226 1.33 8.99 0.70
C GLU A 226 2.31 8.26 1.62
N THR A 227 2.60 6.98 1.30
CA THR A 227 3.41 6.07 2.13
C THR A 227 4.73 6.67 2.57
N MET A 228 5.49 7.26 1.62
CA MET A 228 6.80 7.88 1.90
C MET A 228 6.71 9.22 2.63
N ARG A 229 5.51 9.74 2.87
CA ARG A 229 5.31 11.03 3.54
C ARG A 229 4.63 10.90 4.88
N TYR A 230 4.29 9.67 5.31
CA TYR A 230 3.59 9.40 6.58
C TYR A 230 2.32 10.22 6.72
N ARG A 231 1.54 10.34 5.62
CA ARG A 231 0.37 11.22 5.61
C ARG A 231 -0.71 10.71 4.66
N ILE A 232 -1.90 11.26 4.82
CA ILE A 232 -3.05 11.05 3.94
C ILE A 232 -3.40 12.38 3.29
N ARG A 233 -3.50 12.38 1.96
CA ARG A 233 -3.94 13.52 1.17
C ARG A 233 -5.41 13.37 0.84
N ARG A 234 -6.14 14.49 0.79
CA ARG A 234 -7.52 14.56 0.32
C ARG A 234 -7.58 15.37 -0.97
N TYR A 235 -8.28 14.81 -1.96
CA TYR A 235 -8.62 15.49 -3.20
C TYR A 235 -10.13 15.71 -3.26
N TRP A 236 -10.57 16.97 -3.35
CA TRP A 236 -11.97 17.34 -3.32
C TRP A 236 -12.64 17.15 -4.67
N LEU A 237 -13.80 16.46 -4.70
CA LEU A 237 -14.58 16.20 -5.89
C LEU A 237 -15.71 17.23 -6.04
N THR A 238 -16.22 17.74 -4.94
CA THR A 238 -17.39 18.63 -4.91
C THR A 238 -17.14 19.91 -4.10
N GLY A 239 -18.10 20.83 -4.12
CA GLY A 239 -18.05 22.05 -3.33
C GLY A 239 -17.06 23.11 -3.84
N GLU A 240 -16.75 24.09 -2.98
CA GLU A 240 -15.88 25.23 -3.33
C GLU A 240 -14.41 24.82 -3.56
N LYS A 241 -14.02 23.67 -3.05
CA LYS A 241 -12.66 23.14 -3.18
C LYS A 241 -12.51 22.12 -4.31
N ALA A 242 -13.56 21.85 -5.08
CA ALA A 242 -13.50 20.86 -6.16
C ALA A 242 -12.26 21.06 -7.05
N GLY A 243 -11.54 19.95 -7.31
CA GLY A 243 -10.29 19.97 -8.06
C GLY A 243 -9.04 20.40 -7.28
N GLN A 244 -9.17 20.68 -5.98
CA GLN A 244 -8.04 21.03 -5.10
C GLN A 244 -7.70 19.88 -4.16
N SER A 245 -6.47 19.85 -3.67
CA SER A 245 -6.05 18.89 -2.65
C SER A 245 -5.53 19.59 -1.40
N ASP A 246 -5.75 18.97 -0.23
CA ASP A 246 -5.19 19.36 1.05
C ASP A 246 -4.67 18.11 1.82
N ILE A 247 -4.03 18.31 2.95
CA ILE A 247 -3.60 17.21 3.81
C ILE A 247 -4.75 16.88 4.77
N PHE A 248 -5.20 15.63 4.75
CA PHE A 248 -6.24 15.13 5.65
C PHE A 248 -5.65 14.75 7.01
N VAL A 249 -4.59 13.94 7.01
CA VAL A 249 -3.81 13.59 8.22
C VAL A 249 -2.34 13.68 7.89
N ASP A 250 -1.55 14.24 8.79
CA ASP A 250 -0.10 14.33 8.65
C ASP A 250 0.61 13.62 9.81
N ASN A 251 1.85 13.25 9.58
CA ASN A 251 2.74 12.72 10.60
C ASN A 251 2.25 11.44 11.30
N LEU A 252 1.80 10.47 10.52
CA LEU A 252 1.45 9.14 11.01
C LEU A 252 2.68 8.42 11.63
N PRO A 253 2.47 7.49 12.59
CA PRO A 253 3.55 6.76 13.28
C PRO A 253 4.13 5.60 12.46
N GLY A 254 3.66 5.41 11.25
CA GLY A 254 4.07 4.34 10.33
C GLY A 254 3.87 4.74 8.88
N PHE A 255 4.19 3.81 7.99
CA PHE A 255 4.01 3.94 6.56
C PHE A 255 2.57 3.56 6.19
N PRO A 256 1.68 4.53 5.85
CA PRO A 256 0.33 4.21 5.43
C PRO A 256 0.36 3.43 4.12
N ASP A 257 -0.37 2.31 4.10
CA ASP A 257 -0.52 1.41 2.96
C ASP A 257 -1.92 1.58 2.36
N ASN A 258 -2.81 0.59 2.38
CA ASN A 258 -4.17 0.78 1.92
C ASN A 258 -5.06 1.44 2.99
N LEU A 259 -6.14 2.05 2.53
CA LEU A 259 -7.21 2.55 3.38
C LEU A 259 -8.56 2.19 2.79
N SER A 260 -9.57 2.03 3.65
CA SER A 260 -10.95 1.80 3.23
C SER A 260 -11.92 2.65 4.05
N TYR A 261 -13.06 2.99 3.46
CA TYR A 261 -14.16 3.65 4.15
C TYR A 261 -15.24 2.62 4.50
N ASN A 262 -15.68 2.57 5.76
CA ASN A 262 -16.68 1.59 6.18
C ASN A 262 -18.12 1.93 5.72
N GLY A 263 -18.32 3.01 4.99
CA GLY A 263 -19.62 3.48 4.50
C GLY A 263 -20.45 4.22 5.56
N GLU A 264 -19.95 4.38 6.78
CA GLU A 264 -20.64 5.04 7.89
C GLU A 264 -19.87 6.25 8.42
N ASP A 265 -18.82 6.03 9.19
CA ASP A 265 -18.13 7.09 9.94
C ASP A 265 -16.60 6.94 10.05
N LEU A 266 -16.02 5.82 9.62
CA LEU A 266 -14.61 5.51 9.82
C LEU A 266 -13.86 5.20 8.52
N PHE A 267 -12.64 5.71 8.45
CA PHE A 267 -11.61 5.25 7.53
C PHE A 267 -10.66 4.32 8.26
N TRP A 268 -10.57 3.07 7.83
CA TRP A 268 -9.58 2.13 8.30
C TRP A 268 -8.29 2.29 7.49
N VAL A 269 -7.15 2.34 8.17
CA VAL A 269 -5.84 2.55 7.56
C VAL A 269 -4.86 1.52 8.09
N ALA A 270 -4.27 0.75 7.20
CA ALA A 270 -3.14 -0.10 7.52
C ALA A 270 -1.84 0.72 7.51
N LEU A 271 -0.98 0.49 8.49
CA LEU A 271 0.37 1.04 8.53
C LEU A 271 1.35 -0.14 8.43
N VAL A 272 1.86 -0.40 7.23
CA VAL A 272 2.60 -1.64 6.89
C VAL A 272 3.85 -1.85 7.74
N TYR A 273 4.52 -0.77 8.12
CA TYR A 273 5.65 -0.75 9.05
C TYR A 273 5.59 0.49 9.94
N PRO A 274 6.07 0.42 11.19
CA PRO A 274 6.28 1.61 12.00
C PRO A 274 7.41 2.45 11.41
N ARG A 275 7.45 3.73 11.78
CA ARG A 275 8.58 4.61 11.41
C ARG A 275 9.88 4.11 12.02
N ASP A 276 10.96 4.31 11.30
CA ASP A 276 12.32 4.00 11.74
C ASP A 276 13.20 5.26 11.80
N ARG A 277 13.77 5.54 12.96
CA ARG A 277 14.61 6.70 13.19
C ARG A 277 15.86 6.76 12.32
N THR A 278 16.37 5.60 11.91
CA THR A 278 17.54 5.52 11.02
C THR A 278 17.14 5.93 9.62
N ILE A 279 16.00 5.43 9.13
CA ILE A 279 15.42 5.82 7.84
C ILE A 279 15.15 7.33 7.85
N ASP A 280 14.40 7.83 8.83
CA ASP A 280 14.12 9.27 8.96
C ASP A 280 15.37 10.12 9.00
N GLY A 281 16.42 9.63 9.70
CA GLY A 281 17.70 10.32 9.81
C GLY A 281 18.49 10.42 8.50
N ILE A 282 18.26 9.52 7.55
CA ILE A 282 18.97 9.54 6.25
C ILE A 282 18.17 10.28 5.15
N MET A 283 16.85 10.45 5.32
CA MET A 283 15.99 11.09 4.30
C MET A 283 16.45 12.52 3.91
N PRO A 284 16.91 13.38 4.82
CA PRO A 284 17.45 14.70 4.46
C PRO A 284 18.80 14.65 3.73
N ARG A 285 19.42 13.46 3.56
CA ARG A 285 20.81 13.31 3.10
C ARG A 285 20.92 12.49 1.83
N PRO A 286 20.61 13.04 0.63
CA PRO A 286 20.65 12.33 -0.65
C PRO A 286 21.97 11.62 -0.91
N PHE A 287 23.08 12.27 -0.60
CA PHE A 287 24.42 11.70 -0.82
C PHE A 287 24.65 10.45 0.06
N LEU A 288 24.20 10.46 1.30
CA LEU A 288 24.33 9.31 2.21
C LEU A 288 23.52 8.11 1.68
N ARG A 289 22.30 8.35 1.18
CA ARG A 289 21.49 7.29 0.56
C ARG A 289 22.20 6.67 -0.66
N LYS A 290 22.87 7.48 -1.50
CA LYS A 290 23.69 6.97 -2.60
C LYS A 290 24.87 6.13 -2.12
N ILE A 291 25.47 6.45 -0.98
CA ILE A 291 26.53 5.62 -0.35
C ILE A 291 25.95 4.29 0.12
N ILE A 292 24.83 4.33 0.85
CA ILE A 292 24.16 3.12 1.36
C ILE A 292 23.80 2.18 0.21
N MET A 293 23.31 2.69 -0.91
CA MET A 293 22.99 1.88 -2.10
C MET A 293 24.21 1.17 -2.74
N ARG A 294 25.43 1.59 -2.42
CA ARG A 294 26.66 0.91 -2.86
C ARG A 294 27.15 -0.17 -1.90
N LEU A 295 26.54 -0.27 -0.74
CA LEU A 295 26.83 -1.37 0.19
C LEU A 295 26.23 -2.68 -0.35
N PRO A 296 26.79 -3.85 0.02
CA PRO A 296 26.12 -5.12 -0.18
C PRO A 296 24.71 -5.12 0.41
N GLU A 297 23.79 -5.80 -0.22
CA GLU A 297 22.36 -5.84 0.19
C GLU A 297 22.19 -6.21 1.67
N ALA A 298 22.89 -7.24 2.14
CA ALA A 298 22.89 -7.67 3.54
C ALA A 298 23.32 -6.59 4.56
N LEU A 299 23.87 -5.46 4.09
CA LEU A 299 24.24 -4.31 4.93
C LEU A 299 23.33 -3.11 4.74
N ARG A 300 22.35 -3.19 3.81
CA ARG A 300 21.42 -2.10 3.50
C ARG A 300 20.13 -2.18 4.29
N VAL A 301 19.64 -3.39 4.51
CA VAL A 301 18.30 -3.67 5.04
C VAL A 301 18.44 -4.36 6.38
N SER A 302 17.83 -3.81 7.41
CA SER A 302 17.44 -4.56 8.60
C SER A 302 16.00 -5.05 8.37
N GLU A 303 15.72 -6.31 8.66
CA GLU A 303 14.33 -6.75 8.72
C GLU A 303 13.61 -5.92 9.79
N PRO A 304 12.49 -5.26 9.45
CA PRO A 304 11.72 -4.54 10.45
C PRO A 304 11.14 -5.51 11.48
N ASP A 305 10.88 -5.02 12.68
CA ASP A 305 10.19 -5.80 13.71
C ASP A 305 8.81 -6.25 13.17
N PRO A 306 8.41 -7.51 13.41
CA PRO A 306 7.12 -8.03 12.97
C PRO A 306 6.00 -7.38 13.81
N LEU A 307 5.47 -6.28 13.32
CA LEU A 307 4.39 -5.51 13.94
C LEU A 307 3.20 -5.41 13.00
N ALA A 308 1.99 -5.64 13.54
CA ALA A 308 0.77 -5.18 12.90
C ALA A 308 0.36 -3.84 13.50
N LEU A 309 -0.04 -2.91 12.66
CA LEU A 309 -0.52 -1.61 13.07
C LEU A 309 -1.66 -1.16 12.15
N VAL A 310 -2.84 -1.01 12.74
CA VAL A 310 -4.06 -0.54 12.06
C VAL A 310 -4.65 0.59 12.88
N ILE A 311 -5.10 1.64 12.22
CA ILE A 311 -5.83 2.74 12.85
C ILE A 311 -7.18 2.96 12.17
N ALA A 312 -8.14 3.50 12.90
CA ALA A 312 -9.34 4.08 12.32
C ALA A 312 -9.37 5.58 12.56
N LEU A 313 -9.74 6.31 11.53
CA LEU A 313 -9.86 7.77 11.53
C LEU A 313 -11.31 8.17 11.32
N ASP A 314 -11.77 9.20 12.02
CA ASP A 314 -13.05 9.84 11.72
C ASP A 314 -12.95 10.78 10.50
N HIS A 315 -14.07 11.42 10.13
CA HIS A 315 -14.12 12.36 8.99
C HIS A 315 -13.30 13.65 9.18
N ASN A 316 -12.77 13.88 10.39
CA ASN A 316 -11.87 14.99 10.68
C ASN A 316 -10.39 14.57 10.62
N GLY A 317 -10.12 13.27 10.54
CA GLY A 317 -8.78 12.70 10.62
C GLY A 317 -8.32 12.43 12.05
N ASP A 318 -9.23 12.47 13.03
CA ASP A 318 -8.91 12.12 14.41
C ASP A 318 -8.90 10.60 14.59
N VAL A 319 -7.93 10.08 15.34
CA VAL A 319 -7.78 8.64 15.59
C VAL A 319 -8.86 8.17 16.57
N VAL A 320 -9.74 7.29 16.11
CA VAL A 320 -10.81 6.67 16.90
C VAL A 320 -10.38 5.32 17.45
N HIS A 321 -9.72 4.51 16.60
CA HIS A 321 -9.18 3.22 17.00
C HIS A 321 -7.70 3.10 16.65
N ASN A 322 -6.99 2.32 17.47
CA ASN A 322 -5.60 1.97 17.28
C ASN A 322 -5.44 0.50 17.72
N LEU A 323 -5.11 -0.36 16.77
CA LEU A 323 -5.01 -1.80 16.96
C LEU A 323 -3.61 -2.28 16.58
N GLN A 324 -2.98 -3.02 17.46
CA GLN A 324 -1.60 -3.48 17.25
C GLN A 324 -1.45 -4.95 17.62
N ASP A 325 -0.45 -5.61 17.01
CA ASP A 325 0.09 -6.91 17.42
C ASP A 325 1.62 -6.85 17.45
N HIS A 326 2.19 -6.95 18.63
CA HIS A 326 3.64 -6.99 18.87
C HIS A 326 4.17 -8.43 19.05
N SER A 327 3.31 -9.43 18.93
CA SER A 327 3.72 -10.83 19.06
C SER A 327 4.28 -11.44 17.78
N GLY A 328 4.02 -10.79 16.63
CA GLY A 328 4.33 -11.31 15.31
C GLY A 328 3.40 -12.43 14.86
N HIS A 329 2.24 -12.62 15.48
CA HIS A 329 1.23 -13.60 15.07
C HIS A 329 0.70 -13.30 13.66
N TYR A 330 0.35 -12.04 13.42
CA TYR A 330 0.06 -11.49 12.09
C TYR A 330 0.74 -10.13 11.98
N HIS A 331 1.40 -9.84 10.87
CA HIS A 331 2.19 -8.62 10.74
C HIS A 331 2.31 -8.15 9.28
N THR A 332 2.93 -6.99 9.08
CA THR A 332 3.11 -6.38 7.75
C THR A 332 1.74 -6.22 7.07
N VAL A 333 0.79 -5.66 7.84
CA VAL A 333 -0.59 -5.48 7.40
C VAL A 333 -0.63 -4.38 6.35
N THR A 334 -1.18 -4.70 5.18
CA THR A 334 -1.28 -3.80 4.03
C THR A 334 -2.68 -3.26 3.84
N SER A 335 -3.72 -4.03 4.17
CA SER A 335 -5.09 -3.58 4.03
C SER A 335 -5.94 -3.94 5.25
N VAL A 336 -7.05 -3.22 5.40
CA VAL A 336 -8.06 -3.49 6.41
C VAL A 336 -9.42 -3.05 5.88
N ASN A 337 -10.36 -4.00 5.78
CA ASN A 337 -11.71 -3.77 5.31
C ASN A 337 -12.72 -4.22 6.36
N GLU A 338 -13.66 -3.34 6.70
CA GLU A 338 -14.74 -3.65 7.65
C GLU A 338 -15.93 -4.26 6.91
N ALA A 339 -16.31 -5.48 7.30
CA ALA A 339 -17.50 -6.13 6.76
C ALA A 339 -18.09 -7.11 7.77
N ASP A 340 -19.42 -7.17 7.86
CA ASP A 340 -20.19 -8.12 8.69
C ASP A 340 -19.74 -8.16 10.16
N GLY A 341 -19.31 -7.02 10.71
CA GLY A 341 -18.86 -6.88 12.11
C GLY A 341 -17.43 -7.38 12.35
N TYR A 342 -16.66 -7.60 11.30
CA TYR A 342 -15.25 -7.97 11.34
C TYR A 342 -14.39 -7.00 10.55
N LEU A 343 -13.14 -6.89 10.96
CA LEU A 343 -12.05 -6.31 10.17
C LEU A 343 -11.32 -7.45 9.48
N TRP A 344 -11.27 -7.43 8.16
CA TRP A 344 -10.48 -8.31 7.34
C TRP A 344 -9.15 -7.65 7.03
N LEU A 345 -8.07 -8.40 7.21
CA LEU A 345 -6.70 -7.88 7.13
C LEU A 345 -5.94 -8.58 6.01
N GLY A 346 -5.38 -7.78 5.14
CA GLY A 346 -4.37 -8.21 4.18
C GLY A 346 -2.95 -8.09 4.72
N SER A 347 -2.00 -8.69 4.04
CA SER A 347 -0.57 -8.58 4.37
C SER A 347 0.31 -8.78 3.14
N LEU A 348 1.41 -8.04 3.07
CA LEU A 348 2.36 -8.15 1.96
C LEU A 348 3.02 -9.53 1.85
N ILE A 349 3.23 -10.23 2.97
CA ILE A 349 4.10 -11.41 3.04
C ILE A 349 3.50 -12.63 3.76
N GLN A 350 2.37 -12.48 4.46
CA GLN A 350 1.82 -13.59 5.23
C GLN A 350 1.20 -14.67 4.32
N PRO A 351 1.27 -15.96 4.70
CA PRO A 351 0.60 -17.05 3.98
C PRO A 351 -0.87 -17.21 4.40
N HIS A 352 -1.45 -16.22 5.04
CA HIS A 352 -2.79 -16.19 5.56
C HIS A 352 -3.42 -14.82 5.32
N ALA A 353 -4.73 -14.76 5.06
CA ALA A 353 -5.54 -13.62 5.40
C ALA A 353 -5.91 -13.68 6.88
N ALA A 354 -6.32 -12.59 7.49
CA ALA A 354 -6.73 -12.59 8.89
C ALA A 354 -8.03 -11.82 9.10
N ARG A 355 -8.74 -12.10 10.19
CA ARG A 355 -9.86 -11.27 10.64
C ARG A 355 -9.89 -11.13 12.13
N ILE A 356 -10.51 -10.04 12.59
CA ILE A 356 -10.80 -9.79 13.98
C ILE A 356 -12.16 -9.09 14.10
N PRO A 357 -12.96 -9.32 15.16
CA PRO A 357 -14.18 -8.54 15.37
C PRO A 357 -13.88 -7.04 15.45
N VAL A 358 -14.76 -6.22 14.87
CA VAL A 358 -14.67 -4.76 14.99
C VAL A 358 -14.64 -4.38 16.47
N PRO A 359 -13.66 -3.60 16.94
CA PRO A 359 -13.58 -3.19 18.33
C PRO A 359 -14.77 -2.30 18.68
N GLN A 360 -15.39 -2.54 19.84
CA GLN A 360 -16.44 -1.66 20.32
C GLN A 360 -15.87 -0.28 20.65
N ALA A 361 -16.60 0.77 20.31
CA ALA A 361 -16.27 2.13 20.73
C ALA A 361 -16.22 2.19 22.25
N ASN A 362 -15.13 2.69 22.83
CA ASN A 362 -14.93 2.87 24.26
C ASN A 362 -15.72 4.07 24.79
#